data_42802c997ee28448def87cba51988eb8
#
_entry.id   42802c997ee28448def87cba51988eb8
#
_cell.length_a   1.000
_cell.length_b   1.000
_cell.length_c   1.000
_cell.angle_alpha   90.00
_cell.angle_beta   90.00
_cell.angle_gamma   90.00
#
_symmetry.space_group_name_H-M   'P 1'
#
loop_
_entity.id
_entity.type
_entity.pdbx_description
1 polymer ?
#
loop_
_entity_poly.entity_id
_entity_poly.type
_entity_poly.pdbx_seq_one_letter_code
_entity_poly.pdbx_strand_id
1 'polypeptide(L)'
;MRIVCISDTHSLHEGMLYNIPNGDILIHAGDCTNVGRQNEVREFIEWFQNIEGFTYKIFIAGNHDFAFEREPTWLNLYIDPLILTEHSVTYLEDSGIEIVSSEFSRPIKIYGSPWQPEFFDWAFNLPRNGDVLKSRWDDIPNDTDILITHGPPHGIRDFTPNNLQVGCELLRERVEVLKPLLHVFGHIHGAYGVAMIGDTVFANASTCTERYQPINKPLVFDLTENDGIFTINYIDEEN
;
A
#
# COMPACT_ATOMS: atom_id res chain seq x y z
N MET A 1 17.47 -6.11 2.29
CA MET A 1 16.06 -6.57 2.13
C MET A 1 15.42 -5.78 1.01
N ARG A 2 14.89 -6.46 -0.02
CA ARG A 2 14.25 -5.82 -1.18
C ARG A 2 12.75 -5.76 -1.03
N ILE A 3 12.16 -4.58 -1.27
CA ILE A 3 10.72 -4.30 -1.17
C ILE A 3 10.21 -3.91 -2.55
N VAL A 4 9.17 -4.59 -3.02
CA VAL A 4 8.52 -4.31 -4.29
C VAL A 4 7.11 -3.79 -4.00
N CYS A 5 6.73 -2.67 -4.61
CA CYS A 5 5.47 -2.00 -4.35
C CYS A 5 4.64 -1.85 -5.63
N ILE A 6 3.37 -2.23 -5.53
CA ILE A 6 2.33 -2.04 -6.54
C ILE A 6 1.05 -1.54 -5.85
N SER A 7 0.12 -1.01 -6.61
CA SER A 7 -1.22 -0.57 -6.16
C SER A 7 -2.15 -0.46 -7.36
N ASP A 8 -3.45 -0.28 -7.12
CA ASP A 8 -4.44 0.09 -8.15
C ASP A 8 -4.40 -0.84 -9.37
N THR A 9 -4.44 -2.15 -9.11
CA THR A 9 -4.47 -3.14 -10.19
C THR A 9 -5.86 -3.35 -10.79
N HIS A 10 -6.94 -2.98 -10.07
CA HIS A 10 -8.34 -2.96 -10.56
C HIS A 10 -8.75 -4.22 -11.32
N SER A 11 -8.43 -5.42 -10.77
CA SER A 11 -8.65 -6.73 -11.43
C SER A 11 -7.93 -6.88 -12.78
N LEU A 12 -6.93 -6.03 -13.09
CA LEU A 12 -6.11 -6.09 -14.31
C LEU A 12 -4.71 -6.65 -14.03
N HIS A 13 -4.50 -7.28 -12.89
CA HIS A 13 -3.20 -7.75 -12.42
C HIS A 13 -2.54 -8.77 -13.37
N GLU A 14 -3.32 -9.64 -14.04
CA GLU A 14 -2.78 -10.56 -15.06
C GLU A 14 -2.37 -9.85 -16.36
N GLY A 15 -2.88 -8.64 -16.60
CA GLY A 15 -2.60 -7.82 -17.77
C GLY A 15 -1.50 -6.78 -17.60
N MET A 16 -0.75 -6.83 -16.50
CA MET A 16 0.34 -5.88 -16.24
C MET A 16 1.41 -5.96 -17.34
N LEU A 17 1.83 -4.78 -17.82
CA LEU A 17 2.84 -4.70 -18.89
C LEU A 17 4.21 -5.17 -18.40
N TYR A 18 4.54 -4.93 -17.13
CA TYR A 18 5.80 -5.30 -16.52
C TYR A 18 5.63 -6.42 -15.52
N ASN A 19 6.54 -7.38 -15.54
CA ASN A 19 6.61 -8.42 -14.53
C ASN A 19 6.95 -7.80 -13.16
N ILE A 20 6.47 -8.44 -12.11
CA ILE A 20 6.86 -8.11 -10.73
C ILE A 20 8.25 -8.72 -10.51
N PRO A 21 9.30 -7.92 -10.24
CA PRO A 21 10.62 -8.45 -9.98
C PRO A 21 10.67 -9.18 -8.63
N ASN A 22 11.61 -10.10 -8.46
CA ASN A 22 11.79 -10.81 -7.19
C ASN A 22 12.22 -9.86 -6.06
N GLY A 23 11.78 -10.15 -4.85
CA GLY A 23 12.13 -9.40 -3.65
C GLY A 23 11.84 -10.17 -2.37
N ASP A 24 12.08 -9.56 -1.23
CA ASP A 24 11.78 -10.16 0.08
C ASP A 24 10.33 -9.86 0.50
N ILE A 25 9.87 -8.64 0.21
CA ILE A 25 8.53 -8.14 0.56
C ILE A 25 7.83 -7.62 -0.69
N LEU A 26 6.60 -8.08 -0.95
CA LEU A 26 5.69 -7.50 -1.94
C LEU A 26 4.59 -6.73 -1.20
N ILE A 27 4.38 -5.47 -1.56
CA ILE A 27 3.33 -4.60 -1.01
C ILE A 27 2.34 -4.26 -2.11
N HIS A 28 1.02 -4.43 -1.83
CA HIS A 28 -0.07 -3.91 -2.65
C HIS A 28 -0.87 -2.87 -1.85
N ALA A 29 -0.87 -1.62 -2.27
CA ALA A 29 -1.42 -0.49 -1.52
C ALA A 29 -2.90 -0.17 -1.83
N GLY A 30 -3.72 -1.18 -2.09
CA GLY A 30 -5.17 -1.05 -2.26
C GLY A 30 -5.63 -0.94 -3.72
N ASP A 31 -6.96 -0.91 -3.90
CA ASP A 31 -7.65 -0.98 -5.18
C ASP A 31 -7.21 -2.22 -6.00
N CYS A 32 -7.25 -3.36 -5.32
CA CYS A 32 -6.95 -4.65 -5.93
C CYS A 32 -8.07 -5.14 -6.85
N THR A 33 -9.31 -4.68 -6.61
CA THR A 33 -10.50 -5.03 -7.39
C THR A 33 -11.04 -3.82 -8.17
N ASN A 34 -11.97 -4.08 -9.10
CA ASN A 34 -12.62 -3.00 -9.84
C ASN A 34 -13.80 -2.39 -9.06
N VAL A 35 -14.63 -3.22 -8.42
CA VAL A 35 -15.78 -2.80 -7.61
C VAL A 35 -16.00 -3.66 -6.37
N GLY A 36 -15.01 -4.42 -5.94
CA GLY A 36 -15.03 -5.18 -4.70
C GLY A 36 -16.04 -6.33 -4.67
N ARG A 37 -16.37 -6.95 -5.81
CA ARG A 37 -17.22 -8.13 -5.83
C ARG A 37 -16.48 -9.33 -5.28
N GLN A 38 -17.21 -10.26 -4.65
CA GLN A 38 -16.62 -11.47 -4.08
C GLN A 38 -15.75 -12.27 -5.07
N ASN A 39 -16.15 -12.36 -6.34
CA ASN A 39 -15.36 -13.04 -7.36
C ASN A 39 -14.05 -12.28 -7.67
N GLU A 40 -14.09 -10.95 -7.75
CA GLU A 40 -12.89 -10.13 -7.97
C GLU A 40 -11.89 -10.28 -6.82
N VAL A 41 -12.40 -10.30 -5.57
CA VAL A 41 -11.56 -10.54 -4.38
C VAL A 41 -10.91 -11.92 -4.43
N ARG A 42 -11.67 -12.97 -4.82
CA ARG A 42 -11.13 -14.33 -4.95
C ARG A 42 -10.02 -14.38 -5.99
N GLU A 43 -10.28 -13.85 -7.17
CA GLU A 43 -9.30 -13.80 -8.29
C GLU A 43 -8.03 -13.07 -7.86
N PHE A 44 -8.16 -11.93 -7.15
CA PHE A 44 -7.01 -11.21 -6.63
C PHE A 44 -6.22 -12.03 -5.59
N ILE A 45 -6.89 -12.62 -4.60
CA ILE A 45 -6.22 -13.41 -3.56
C ILE A 45 -5.51 -14.62 -4.17
N GLU A 46 -6.17 -15.34 -5.08
CA GLU A 46 -5.57 -16.47 -5.79
C GLU A 46 -4.33 -16.05 -6.59
N TRP A 47 -4.40 -14.94 -7.33
CA TRP A 47 -3.26 -14.39 -8.04
C TRP A 47 -2.13 -13.99 -7.09
N PHE A 48 -2.45 -13.21 -6.05
CA PHE A 48 -1.46 -12.67 -5.11
C PHE A 48 -0.75 -13.75 -4.31
N GLN A 49 -1.46 -14.81 -3.92
CA GLN A 49 -0.90 -15.98 -3.25
C GLN A 49 0.11 -16.71 -4.13
N ASN A 50 -0.16 -16.81 -5.42
CA ASN A 50 0.66 -17.56 -6.37
C ASN A 50 1.87 -16.79 -6.91
N ILE A 51 2.04 -15.51 -6.56
CA ILE A 51 3.27 -14.79 -6.91
C ILE A 51 4.43 -15.39 -6.14
N GLU A 52 5.41 -15.89 -6.88
CA GLU A 52 6.63 -16.49 -6.33
C GLU A 52 7.73 -15.44 -6.09
N GLY A 53 8.77 -15.83 -5.33
CA GLY A 53 9.96 -14.99 -5.14
C GLY A 53 9.87 -13.98 -4.00
N PHE A 54 8.86 -14.13 -3.09
CA PHE A 54 8.67 -13.27 -1.92
C PHE A 54 8.49 -14.08 -0.64
N THR A 55 9.16 -13.66 0.43
CA THR A 55 8.95 -14.21 1.77
C THR A 55 7.69 -13.65 2.42
N TYR A 56 7.38 -12.37 2.14
CA TYR A 56 6.21 -11.68 2.69
C TYR A 56 5.44 -10.99 1.57
N LYS A 57 4.14 -11.19 1.56
CA LYS A 57 3.20 -10.50 0.65
C LYS A 57 2.15 -9.79 1.49
N ILE A 58 2.12 -8.47 1.42
CA ILE A 58 1.32 -7.62 2.30
C ILE A 58 0.40 -6.77 1.44
N PHE A 59 -0.88 -6.69 1.81
CA PHE A 59 -1.80 -5.80 1.10
C PHE A 59 -2.76 -5.11 2.05
N ILE A 60 -3.29 -4.00 1.59
CA ILE A 60 -4.44 -3.29 2.17
C ILE A 60 -5.57 -3.24 1.15
N ALA A 61 -6.76 -2.90 1.57
CA ALA A 61 -7.85 -2.52 0.67
C ALA A 61 -7.73 -1.06 0.23
N GLY A 62 -8.48 -0.70 -0.83
CA GLY A 62 -8.68 0.67 -1.29
C GLY A 62 -10.16 1.00 -1.45
N ASN A 63 -10.46 2.14 -2.07
CA ASN A 63 -11.85 2.59 -2.19
C ASN A 63 -12.70 1.76 -3.17
N HIS A 64 -12.10 1.04 -4.11
CA HIS A 64 -12.81 0.11 -4.97
C HIS A 64 -13.11 -1.24 -4.31
N ASP A 65 -12.51 -1.55 -3.18
CA ASP A 65 -12.52 -2.86 -2.55
C ASP A 65 -13.68 -3.03 -1.55
N PHE A 66 -14.93 -2.82 -2.02
CA PHE A 66 -16.14 -2.76 -1.20
C PHE A 66 -16.39 -3.97 -0.30
N ALA A 67 -16.04 -5.19 -0.73
CA ALA A 67 -16.27 -6.39 0.07
C ALA A 67 -15.47 -6.36 1.38
N PHE A 68 -14.31 -5.72 1.41
CA PHE A 68 -13.48 -5.62 2.61
C PHE A 68 -14.16 -4.78 3.69
N GLU A 69 -14.84 -3.69 3.32
CA GLU A 69 -15.57 -2.83 4.26
C GLU A 69 -16.98 -3.36 4.57
N ARG A 70 -17.72 -3.82 3.53
CA ARG A 70 -19.16 -4.05 3.63
C ARG A 70 -19.54 -5.50 3.91
N GLU A 71 -18.65 -6.45 3.68
CA GLU A 71 -18.91 -7.88 3.82
C GLU A 71 -17.90 -8.61 4.75
N PRO A 72 -17.60 -8.07 5.95
CA PRO A 72 -16.54 -8.62 6.81
C PRO A 72 -16.81 -10.07 7.22
N THR A 73 -18.08 -10.48 7.36
CA THR A 73 -18.43 -11.87 7.69
C THR A 73 -18.04 -12.83 6.57
N TRP A 74 -18.33 -12.46 5.32
CA TRP A 74 -17.94 -13.26 4.16
C TRP A 74 -16.42 -13.28 4.01
N LEU A 75 -15.79 -12.13 4.15
CA LEU A 75 -14.35 -11.99 4.05
C LEU A 75 -13.62 -12.88 5.05
N ASN A 76 -14.03 -12.89 6.31
CA ASN A 76 -13.45 -13.72 7.37
C ASN A 76 -13.63 -15.23 7.13
N LEU A 77 -14.68 -15.63 6.41
CA LEU A 77 -14.88 -17.03 6.02
C LEU A 77 -14.02 -17.43 4.83
N TYR A 78 -13.74 -16.50 3.94
CA TYR A 78 -13.00 -16.77 2.71
C TYR A 78 -11.49 -16.55 2.86
N ILE A 79 -11.09 -15.46 3.51
CA ILE A 79 -9.69 -15.20 3.85
C ILE A 79 -9.40 -15.95 5.17
N ASP A 80 -9.18 -17.26 5.06
CA ASP A 80 -8.74 -18.05 6.22
C ASP A 80 -7.32 -17.58 6.61
N PRO A 81 -7.12 -17.10 7.85
CA PRO A 81 -5.80 -16.68 8.32
C PRO A 81 -4.73 -17.78 8.20
N LEU A 82 -5.13 -19.07 8.29
CA LEU A 82 -4.20 -20.18 8.11
C LEU A 82 -3.72 -20.31 6.66
N ILE A 83 -4.63 -20.20 5.70
CA ILE A 83 -4.29 -20.25 4.27
C ILE A 83 -3.40 -19.08 3.89
N LEU A 84 -3.75 -17.87 4.35
CA LEU A 84 -2.92 -16.69 4.10
C LEU A 84 -1.51 -16.84 4.70
N THR A 85 -1.41 -17.41 5.91
CA THR A 85 -0.13 -17.65 6.57
C THR A 85 0.73 -18.69 5.82
N GLU A 86 0.12 -19.79 5.31
CA GLU A 86 0.82 -20.80 4.51
C GLU A 86 1.43 -20.21 3.23
N HIS A 87 0.77 -19.19 2.63
CA HIS A 87 1.25 -18.48 1.45
C HIS A 87 2.01 -17.19 1.75
N SER A 88 2.31 -16.92 3.04
CA SER A 88 2.99 -15.70 3.49
C SER A 88 2.29 -14.41 3.07
N VAL A 89 0.94 -14.44 2.98
CA VAL A 89 0.11 -13.29 2.62
C VAL A 89 -0.50 -12.70 3.89
N THR A 90 -0.47 -11.38 4.01
CA THR A 90 -1.04 -10.64 5.15
C THR A 90 -1.91 -9.49 4.65
N TYR A 91 -3.18 -9.46 5.07
CA TYR A 91 -4.06 -8.31 4.93
C TYR A 91 -3.93 -7.41 6.15
N LEU A 92 -3.76 -6.10 5.93
CA LEU A 92 -3.71 -5.10 6.99
C LEU A 92 -4.89 -4.13 6.86
N GLU A 93 -5.60 -3.95 7.99
CA GLU A 93 -6.63 -2.94 8.18
C GLU A 93 -6.45 -2.36 9.59
N ASP A 94 -6.00 -1.11 9.68
CA ASP A 94 -5.63 -0.43 10.92
C ASP A 94 -4.80 -1.33 11.85
N SER A 95 -3.84 -2.03 11.26
CA SER A 95 -3.04 -3.05 11.94
C SER A 95 -1.62 -3.10 11.39
N GLY A 96 -0.73 -3.76 12.10
CA GLY A 96 0.67 -3.87 11.70
C GLY A 96 1.24 -5.26 11.90
N ILE A 97 2.39 -5.48 11.28
CA ILE A 97 3.23 -6.67 11.47
C ILE A 97 4.68 -6.28 11.70
N GLU A 98 5.43 -7.18 12.30
CA GLU A 98 6.87 -7.07 12.47
C GLU A 98 7.58 -8.13 11.62
N ILE A 99 8.51 -7.69 10.78
CA ILE A 99 9.34 -8.54 9.96
C ILE A 99 10.68 -8.74 10.68
N VAL A 100 10.96 -9.97 11.08
CA VAL A 100 12.24 -10.35 11.70
C VAL A 100 13.18 -10.89 10.63
N SER A 101 14.36 -10.32 10.54
CA SER A 101 15.42 -10.77 9.64
C SER A 101 16.76 -10.77 10.38
N SER A 102 17.61 -11.77 10.08
CA SER A 102 18.99 -11.80 10.61
C SER A 102 19.90 -10.72 10.03
N GLU A 103 19.45 -10.02 8.99
CA GLU A 103 20.18 -8.90 8.37
C GLU A 103 20.08 -7.61 9.19
N PHE A 104 19.14 -7.53 10.13
CA PHE A 104 18.82 -6.31 10.87
C PHE A 104 18.94 -6.48 12.37
N SER A 105 19.33 -5.41 13.05
CA SER A 105 19.49 -5.35 14.51
C SER A 105 18.16 -5.40 15.27
N ARG A 106 17.03 -5.09 14.60
CA ARG A 106 15.68 -5.12 15.14
C ARG A 106 14.65 -5.48 14.05
N PRO A 107 13.43 -5.90 14.44
CA PRO A 107 12.35 -6.07 13.49
C PRO A 107 12.02 -4.78 12.72
N ILE A 108 11.54 -4.94 11.48
CA ILE A 108 10.97 -3.86 10.66
C ILE A 108 9.46 -3.84 10.91
N LYS A 109 8.94 -2.68 11.28
CA LYS A 109 7.53 -2.48 11.62
C LYS A 109 6.77 -1.90 10.45
N ILE A 110 5.77 -2.63 9.99
CA ILE A 110 4.92 -2.25 8.86
C ILE A 110 3.50 -2.05 9.38
N TYR A 111 2.87 -0.94 9.03
CA TYR A 111 1.47 -0.64 9.36
C TYR A 111 0.67 -0.32 8.12
N GLY A 112 -0.57 -0.83 8.04
CA GLY A 112 -1.47 -0.63 6.91
C GLY A 112 -2.85 -0.12 7.31
N SER A 113 -3.37 0.86 6.55
CA SER A 113 -4.69 1.44 6.74
C SER A 113 -5.33 1.80 5.40
N PRO A 114 -6.58 1.36 5.13
CA PRO A 114 -7.26 1.61 3.86
C PRO A 114 -7.99 2.96 3.79
N TRP A 115 -8.18 3.64 4.92
CA TRP A 115 -9.02 4.84 5.03
C TRP A 115 -8.51 6.01 4.21
N GLN A 116 -9.46 6.86 3.77
CA GLN A 116 -9.17 8.07 3.00
C GLN A 116 -10.24 9.13 3.19
N PRO A 117 -9.95 10.41 2.85
CA PRO A 117 -10.99 11.44 2.74
C PRO A 117 -12.07 11.02 1.74
N GLU A 118 -13.32 11.25 2.10
CA GLU A 118 -14.46 10.87 1.27
C GLU A 118 -14.39 11.46 -0.14
N PHE A 119 -14.65 10.59 -1.12
CA PHE A 119 -14.79 10.92 -2.51
C PHE A 119 -15.92 10.07 -3.09
N PHE A 120 -17.06 10.68 -3.40
CA PHE A 120 -18.31 10.00 -3.73
C PHE A 120 -18.72 8.95 -2.67
N ASP A 121 -19.48 7.91 -3.05
CA ASP A 121 -19.92 6.83 -2.17
C ASP A 121 -19.06 5.56 -2.37
N TRP A 122 -17.74 5.72 -2.25
CA TRP A 122 -16.78 4.62 -2.35
C TRP A 122 -16.51 3.99 -0.97
N ALA A 123 -15.80 2.86 -0.95
CA ALA A 123 -15.43 2.20 0.30
C ALA A 123 -14.35 2.98 1.07
N PHE A 124 -14.24 2.72 2.36
CA PHE A 124 -13.24 3.28 3.27
C PHE A 124 -13.18 4.82 3.29
N ASN A 125 -14.31 5.45 3.00
CA ASN A 125 -14.48 6.88 3.01
C ASN A 125 -14.79 7.41 4.41
N LEU A 126 -14.08 8.45 4.84
CA LEU A 126 -14.38 9.20 6.06
C LEU A 126 -14.37 10.71 5.75
N PRO A 127 -15.20 11.52 6.46
CA PRO A 127 -15.23 12.95 6.22
C PRO A 127 -13.85 13.58 6.28
N ARG A 128 -13.49 14.35 5.25
CA ARG A 128 -12.23 15.09 5.17
C ARG A 128 -12.11 16.01 6.40
N ASN A 129 -10.99 16.00 7.09
CA ASN A 129 -10.77 16.74 8.33
C ASN A 129 -11.70 16.36 9.49
N GLY A 130 -12.38 15.20 9.42
CA GLY A 130 -13.22 14.67 10.49
C GLY A 130 -12.43 14.00 11.61
N ASP A 131 -13.01 14.04 12.83
CA ASP A 131 -12.38 13.45 14.03
C ASP A 131 -12.11 11.95 13.88
N VAL A 132 -12.99 11.23 13.18
CA VAL A 132 -12.85 9.78 12.96
C VAL A 132 -11.65 9.49 12.06
N LEU A 133 -11.48 10.24 10.95
CA LEU A 133 -10.32 10.07 10.08
C LEU A 133 -9.03 10.46 10.82
N LYS A 134 -9.08 11.53 11.63
CA LYS A 134 -7.95 11.92 12.47
C LYS A 134 -7.56 10.80 13.44
N SER A 135 -8.53 10.18 14.11
CA SER A 135 -8.29 9.08 15.04
C SER A 135 -7.59 7.90 14.34
N ARG A 136 -7.98 7.55 13.10
CA ARG A 136 -7.30 6.49 12.33
C ARG A 136 -5.82 6.78 12.14
N TRP A 137 -5.48 8.03 11.86
CA TRP A 137 -4.08 8.43 11.71
C TRP A 137 -3.33 8.52 13.06
N ASP A 138 -4.00 8.97 14.12
CA ASP A 138 -3.41 9.03 15.45
C ASP A 138 -3.09 7.63 16.02
N ASP A 139 -3.86 6.61 15.61
CA ASP A 139 -3.66 5.20 16.03
C ASP A 139 -2.44 4.53 15.37
N ILE A 140 -1.85 5.10 14.31
CA ILE A 140 -0.61 4.58 13.71
C ILE A 140 0.52 4.61 14.76
N PRO A 141 1.21 3.48 15.04
CA PRO A 141 2.30 3.45 16.01
C PRO A 141 3.44 4.40 15.64
N ASN A 142 4.02 5.07 16.64
CA ASN A 142 5.07 6.08 16.43
C ASN A 142 6.39 5.51 15.91
N ASP A 143 6.59 4.22 16.02
CA ASP A 143 7.78 3.48 15.60
C ASP A 143 7.56 2.65 14.33
N THR A 144 6.59 3.04 13.50
CA THR A 144 6.33 2.46 12.18
C THR A 144 7.45 2.82 11.22
N ASP A 145 8.10 1.80 10.65
CA ASP A 145 9.15 1.97 9.64
C ASP A 145 8.60 2.11 8.23
N ILE A 146 7.59 1.30 7.90
CA ILE A 146 6.93 1.31 6.60
C ILE A 146 5.44 1.53 6.83
N LEU A 147 4.92 2.61 6.25
CA LEU A 147 3.51 2.93 6.28
C LEU A 147 2.88 2.61 4.92
N ILE A 148 1.72 1.95 4.94
CA ILE A 148 0.92 1.67 3.75
C ILE A 148 -0.44 2.32 3.95
N THR A 149 -0.81 3.27 3.08
CA THR A 149 -2.16 3.85 3.02
C THR A 149 -2.69 3.76 1.59
N HIS A 150 -4.01 3.74 1.39
CA HIS A 150 -4.48 3.73 0.02
C HIS A 150 -4.30 5.10 -0.64
N GLY A 151 -4.79 6.17 -0.01
CA GLY A 151 -4.63 7.54 -0.52
C GLY A 151 -3.32 8.21 -0.10
N PRO A 152 -2.84 9.21 -0.88
CA PRO A 152 -1.64 9.98 -0.60
C PRO A 152 -1.83 10.99 0.54
N PRO A 153 -0.75 11.39 1.24
CA PRO A 153 -0.73 12.59 2.07
C PRO A 153 -0.75 13.84 1.19
N HIS A 154 -1.41 14.91 1.66
CA HIS A 154 -1.54 16.16 0.91
C HIS A 154 -0.19 16.75 0.48
N GLY A 155 -0.10 17.15 -0.77
CA GLY A 155 1.08 17.80 -1.35
C GLY A 155 2.20 16.82 -1.76
N ILE A 156 1.96 15.49 -1.69
CA ILE A 156 2.97 14.49 -2.04
C ILE A 156 2.37 13.47 -3.00
N ARG A 157 2.77 13.53 -4.28
CA ARG A 157 2.28 12.60 -5.30
C ARG A 157 0.75 12.47 -5.31
N ASP A 158 0.07 13.61 -5.18
CA ASP A 158 -1.38 13.71 -5.02
C ASP A 158 -2.06 14.60 -6.08
N PHE A 159 -1.33 14.96 -7.14
CA PHE A 159 -1.86 15.80 -8.22
C PHE A 159 -2.74 15.01 -9.18
N THR A 160 -3.96 15.49 -9.37
CA THR A 160 -4.84 15.04 -10.45
C THR A 160 -4.40 15.63 -11.80
N PRO A 161 -4.92 15.14 -12.95
CA PRO A 161 -4.67 15.72 -14.28
C PRO A 161 -5.00 17.21 -14.40
N ASN A 162 -5.96 17.66 -13.60
CA ASN A 162 -6.35 19.08 -13.53
C ASN A 162 -5.46 19.88 -12.58
N ASN A 163 -4.36 19.30 -12.14
CA ASN A 163 -3.37 19.92 -11.26
C ASN A 163 -3.92 20.31 -9.87
N LEU A 164 -4.91 19.57 -9.38
CA LEU A 164 -5.46 19.72 -8.03
C LEU A 164 -4.75 18.77 -7.07
N GLN A 165 -4.37 19.26 -5.91
CA GLN A 165 -3.89 18.45 -4.80
C GLN A 165 -5.09 17.89 -4.03
N VAL A 166 -5.20 16.57 -3.94
CA VAL A 166 -6.37 15.89 -3.38
C VAL A 166 -6.03 14.97 -2.20
N GLY A 167 -4.76 14.87 -1.85
CA GLY A 167 -4.28 14.09 -0.73
C GLY A 167 -4.88 14.52 0.61
N CYS A 168 -4.68 13.71 1.64
CA CYS A 168 -5.21 13.91 2.98
C CYS A 168 -4.30 14.82 3.82
N GLU A 169 -4.83 15.93 4.30
CA GLU A 169 -4.12 16.92 5.14
C GLU A 169 -3.76 16.31 6.50
N LEU A 170 -4.71 15.62 7.14
CA LEU A 170 -4.49 14.97 8.44
C LEU A 170 -3.44 13.85 8.36
N LEU A 171 -3.41 13.10 7.25
CA LEU A 171 -2.36 12.11 7.01
C LEU A 171 -1.00 12.80 6.81
N ARG A 172 -0.98 13.95 6.13
CA ARG A 172 0.25 14.74 5.97
C ARG A 172 0.82 15.17 7.31
N GLU A 173 -0.01 15.72 8.19
CA GLU A 173 0.38 16.11 9.55
C GLU A 173 0.93 14.91 10.32
N ARG A 174 0.26 13.75 10.24
CA ARG A 174 0.71 12.54 10.93
C ARG A 174 2.05 12.03 10.43
N VAL A 175 2.25 11.97 9.12
CA VAL A 175 3.49 11.48 8.50
C VAL A 175 4.68 12.39 8.80
N GLU A 176 4.46 13.71 8.91
CA GLU A 176 5.51 14.65 9.32
C GLU A 176 6.01 14.41 10.75
N VAL A 177 5.14 13.91 11.64
CA VAL A 177 5.52 13.51 13.02
C VAL A 177 6.17 12.12 13.01
N LEU A 178 5.56 11.18 12.28
CA LEU A 178 5.95 9.77 12.23
C LEU A 178 7.32 9.56 11.58
N LYS A 179 7.55 10.21 10.42
CA LYS A 179 8.76 10.11 9.59
C LYS A 179 9.13 8.65 9.28
N PRO A 180 8.23 7.86 8.68
CA PRO A 180 8.56 6.49 8.31
C PRO A 180 9.70 6.49 7.28
N LEU A 181 10.44 5.39 7.17
CA LEU A 181 11.45 5.23 6.12
C LEU A 181 10.80 5.21 4.74
N LEU A 182 9.67 4.50 4.62
CA LEU A 182 8.90 4.38 3.38
C LEU A 182 7.41 4.57 3.66
N HIS A 183 6.75 5.39 2.84
CA HIS A 183 5.30 5.50 2.79
C HIS A 183 4.81 5.11 1.40
N VAL A 184 4.11 3.97 1.30
CA VAL A 184 3.56 3.41 0.05
C VAL A 184 2.07 3.74 -0.02
N PHE A 185 1.63 4.21 -1.17
CA PHE A 185 0.23 4.51 -1.45
C PHE A 185 -0.06 4.43 -2.96
N GLY A 186 -1.31 4.65 -3.34
CA GLY A 186 -1.79 4.68 -4.73
C GLY A 186 -2.87 5.73 -4.94
N HIS A 187 -4.07 5.29 -5.40
CA HIS A 187 -5.30 6.07 -5.55
C HIS A 187 -5.25 7.16 -6.64
N ILE A 188 -4.22 7.99 -6.65
CA ILE A 188 -4.07 9.06 -7.65
C ILE A 188 -3.16 8.56 -8.77
N HIS A 189 -3.76 7.85 -9.73
CA HIS A 189 -3.05 7.14 -10.80
C HIS A 189 -2.07 8.03 -11.58
N GLY A 190 -2.48 9.29 -11.87
CA GLY A 190 -1.64 10.23 -12.61
C GLY A 190 -0.41 10.73 -11.84
N ALA A 191 -0.35 10.48 -10.55
CA ALA A 191 0.74 10.89 -9.68
C ALA A 191 1.76 9.77 -9.39
N TYR A 192 1.69 8.63 -10.13
CA TYR A 192 2.64 7.52 -10.02
C TYR A 192 4.09 7.98 -9.94
N GLY A 193 4.87 7.32 -9.09
CA GLY A 193 6.31 7.51 -8.95
C GLY A 193 6.74 7.84 -7.52
N VAL A 194 8.01 8.21 -7.36
CA VAL A 194 8.69 8.37 -6.07
C VAL A 194 8.97 9.85 -5.77
N ALA A 195 8.89 10.22 -4.51
CA ALA A 195 9.36 11.51 -3.98
C ALA A 195 10.11 11.28 -2.67
N MET A 196 11.04 12.18 -2.32
CA MET A 196 11.74 12.16 -1.03
C MET A 196 11.55 13.49 -0.33
N ILE A 197 11.17 13.46 0.95
CA ILE A 197 11.07 14.65 1.80
C ILE A 197 11.73 14.33 3.14
N GLY A 198 12.82 15.03 3.45
CA GLY A 198 13.71 14.65 4.55
C GLY A 198 14.27 13.25 4.31
N ASP A 199 14.14 12.36 5.30
CA ASP A 199 14.62 10.98 5.23
C ASP A 199 13.48 10.00 4.83
N THR A 200 12.26 10.48 4.60
CA THR A 200 11.13 9.65 4.19
C THR A 200 11.04 9.56 2.68
N VAL A 201 10.96 8.34 2.17
CA VAL A 201 10.62 8.04 0.78
C VAL A 201 9.12 7.82 0.64
N PHE A 202 8.49 8.51 -0.31
CA PHE A 202 7.08 8.41 -0.65
C PHE A 202 6.91 7.75 -2.01
N ALA A 203 6.09 6.73 -2.09
CA ALA A 203 5.89 5.92 -3.28
C ALA A 203 4.41 5.85 -3.65
N ASN A 204 3.99 6.58 -4.68
CA ASN A 204 2.72 6.31 -5.33
C ASN A 204 2.94 5.15 -6.31
N ALA A 205 2.49 3.96 -5.94
CA ALA A 205 2.75 2.71 -6.64
C ALA A 205 1.62 2.28 -7.59
N SER A 206 0.75 3.21 -8.02
CA SER A 206 -0.38 2.91 -8.90
C SER A 206 0.08 2.21 -10.17
N THR A 207 -0.31 0.96 -10.36
CA THR A 207 -0.01 0.15 -11.55
C THR A 207 -0.78 0.63 -12.78
N CYS A 208 -2.04 0.99 -12.58
CA CYS A 208 -2.88 1.54 -13.63
C CYS A 208 -2.66 3.03 -13.83
N THR A 209 -2.74 3.45 -15.10
CA THR A 209 -2.89 4.87 -15.46
C THR A 209 -4.32 5.33 -15.20
N GLU A 210 -4.58 6.64 -15.35
CA GLU A 210 -5.93 7.24 -15.29
C GLU A 210 -6.92 6.66 -16.31
N ARG A 211 -6.41 5.98 -17.33
CA ARG A 211 -7.22 5.27 -18.32
C ARG A 211 -7.35 3.79 -18.01
N TYR A 212 -7.04 3.38 -16.77
CA TYR A 212 -7.05 1.99 -16.34
C TYR A 212 -6.20 1.08 -17.24
N GLN A 213 -5.03 1.55 -17.66
CA GLN A 213 -4.04 0.74 -18.37
C GLN A 213 -2.96 0.32 -17.38
N PRO A 214 -2.73 -0.99 -17.13
CA PRO A 214 -1.78 -1.48 -16.13
C PRO A 214 -0.34 -1.47 -16.69
N ILE A 215 0.19 -0.28 -16.96
CA ILE A 215 1.45 -0.06 -17.68
C ILE A 215 2.53 0.64 -16.85
N ASN A 216 2.29 0.97 -15.60
CA ASN A 216 3.32 1.48 -14.72
C ASN A 216 4.13 0.32 -14.13
N LYS A 217 5.45 0.52 -13.99
CA LYS A 217 6.36 -0.48 -13.42
C LYS A 217 6.11 -0.65 -11.92
N PRO A 218 6.32 -1.86 -11.34
CA PRO A 218 6.48 -1.98 -9.90
C PRO A 218 7.61 -1.08 -9.41
N LEU A 219 7.42 -0.42 -8.26
CA LEU A 219 8.48 0.38 -7.63
C LEU A 219 9.32 -0.51 -6.71
N VAL A 220 10.63 -0.44 -6.83
CA VAL A 220 11.57 -1.30 -6.12
C VAL A 220 12.44 -0.49 -5.17
N PHE A 221 12.58 -0.98 -3.93
CA PHE A 221 13.38 -0.34 -2.90
C PHE A 221 14.28 -1.35 -2.22
N ASP A 222 15.51 -0.96 -1.90
CA ASP A 222 16.40 -1.73 -1.04
C ASP A 222 16.50 -1.06 0.33
N LEU A 223 16.07 -1.79 1.37
CA LEU A 223 16.22 -1.43 2.78
C LEU A 223 17.54 -2.02 3.28
N THR A 224 18.39 -1.16 3.85
CA THR A 224 19.68 -1.53 4.42
C THR A 224 19.84 -0.95 5.81
N GLU A 225 20.72 -1.57 6.61
CA GLU A 225 21.13 -1.05 7.92
C GLU A 225 22.66 -0.96 7.97
N ASN A 226 23.16 0.21 8.38
CA ASN A 226 24.58 0.44 8.61
C ASN A 226 24.75 1.12 9.97
N ASP A 227 25.50 0.49 10.87
CA ASP A 227 25.76 1.00 12.23
C ASP A 227 24.46 1.36 13.01
N GLY A 228 23.40 0.56 12.84
CA GLY A 228 22.09 0.77 13.48
C GLY A 228 21.20 1.82 12.80
N ILE A 229 21.65 2.42 11.70
CA ILE A 229 20.88 3.37 10.92
C ILE A 229 20.26 2.67 9.71
N PHE A 230 18.93 2.70 9.66
CA PHE A 230 18.16 2.18 8.52
C PHE A 230 18.07 3.23 7.42
N THR A 231 18.27 2.78 6.19
CA THR A 231 18.11 3.61 4.99
C THR A 231 17.32 2.85 3.93
N ILE A 232 16.54 3.59 3.15
CA ILE A 232 15.79 3.05 2.03
C ILE A 232 16.22 3.73 0.74
N ASN A 233 16.51 2.94 -0.28
CA ASN A 233 16.97 3.44 -1.57
C ASN A 233 16.03 2.98 -2.68
N TYR A 234 15.52 3.90 -3.46
CA TYR A 234 14.77 3.59 -4.67
C TYR A 234 15.71 3.02 -5.73
N ILE A 235 15.31 1.91 -6.34
CA ILE A 235 16.04 1.25 -7.41
C ILE A 235 15.29 1.48 -8.71
N ASP A 236 15.79 2.35 -9.56
CA ASP A 236 15.29 2.51 -10.92
C ASP A 236 15.85 1.37 -11.77
N GLU A 237 15.07 0.31 -11.94
CA GLU A 237 15.45 -0.80 -12.83
C GLU A 237 15.32 -0.29 -14.28
N GLU A 238 16.40 0.27 -14.81
CA GLU A 238 16.55 0.49 -16.25
C GLU A 238 16.53 -0.89 -16.94
N ASN A 239 15.48 -1.14 -17.75
CA ASN A 239 15.20 -2.25 -18.70
C ASN A 239 16.11 -3.46 -18.73
#